data_aeb296d3c9f2a1d290eb571813b9ff49
#
_entry.id   aeb296d3c9f2a1d290eb571813b9ff49
#
_cell.length_a   1.000
_cell.length_b   1.000
_cell.length_c   1.000
_cell.angle_alpha   90.00
_cell.angle_beta   90.00
_cell.angle_gamma   90.00
#
_symmetry.space_group_name_H-M   'P 1'
#
loop_
_entity.id
_entity.type
_entity.pdbx_description
1 polymer ?
#
loop_
_entity_poly.entity_id
_entity_poly.type
_entity_poly.pdbx_seq_one_letter_code
_entity_poly.pdbx_strand_id
1 'polypeptide(L)'
;MSGSRQADHVEPADRAEPLIAGVERPARGSLGPLLLVLALIGLGVAGYLLAVRLLGEAPVCGPSAGCETVQQSKYSVFLGIPVAAWGSAFSLAVAVLAVRWWRVADRRALLAAYVLLLAGTLGVAVLTYLELFVIHAICVWCVSSAVATVASLITAGLALRKS
;
A
#
# COMPACT_ATOMS: atom_id res chain seq x y z
N MET A 1 -8.55 -44.11 68.55
CA MET A 1 -9.60 -43.70 67.61
C MET A 1 -8.99 -42.60 66.75
N SER A 2 -8.51 -43.05 65.60
CA SER A 2 -7.74 -42.27 64.64
C SER A 2 -8.66 -41.62 63.61
N GLY A 3 -8.56 -40.32 63.50
CA GLY A 3 -9.16 -39.56 62.39
C GLY A 3 -8.07 -39.07 61.50
N SER A 4 -7.82 -39.78 60.42
CA SER A 4 -6.91 -39.36 59.36
C SER A 4 -7.55 -38.24 58.52
N ARG A 5 -7.00 -37.05 58.61
CA ARG A 5 -7.34 -35.91 57.78
C ARG A 5 -6.65 -36.08 56.40
N GLN A 6 -7.46 -36.37 55.41
CA GLN A 6 -7.06 -36.36 54.02
C GLN A 6 -6.81 -34.91 53.62
N ALA A 7 -5.57 -34.60 53.37
CA ALA A 7 -5.20 -33.30 52.77
C ALA A 7 -5.58 -33.33 51.29
N ASP A 8 -6.62 -32.58 50.94
CA ASP A 8 -6.94 -32.28 49.56
C ASP A 8 -5.82 -31.47 48.90
N HIS A 9 -5.03 -32.13 48.11
CA HIS A 9 -4.12 -31.46 47.18
C HIS A 9 -4.98 -30.76 46.11
N VAL A 10 -5.28 -29.51 46.34
CA VAL A 10 -5.73 -28.61 45.29
C VAL A 10 -4.49 -28.31 44.43
N GLU A 11 -4.44 -29.01 43.33
CA GLU A 11 -3.46 -28.75 42.28
C GLU A 11 -3.81 -27.41 41.65
N PRO A 12 -2.88 -26.44 41.62
CA PRO A 12 -3.16 -25.13 41.02
C PRO A 12 -3.23 -25.30 39.50
N ALA A 13 -4.42 -25.07 38.96
CA ALA A 13 -4.72 -24.97 37.55
C ALA A 13 -4.07 -23.72 36.91
N ASP A 14 -2.92 -23.26 37.42
CA ASP A 14 -2.24 -22.01 37.06
C ASP A 14 -0.97 -22.25 36.23
N ARG A 15 -0.94 -23.29 35.40
CA ARG A 15 0.20 -23.51 34.50
C ARG A 15 -0.18 -23.68 33.02
N ALA A 16 -1.38 -23.34 32.64
CA ALA A 16 -1.83 -23.51 31.24
C ALA A 16 -1.90 -22.20 30.44
N GLU A 17 -1.40 -21.09 30.94
CA GLU A 17 -1.52 -19.80 30.24
C GLU A 17 -0.21 -19.03 30.00
N PRO A 18 0.79 -19.62 29.36
CA PRO A 18 1.63 -18.77 28.50
C PRO A 18 1.81 -19.29 27.10
N LEU A 19 1.13 -20.38 26.67
CA LEU A 19 1.38 -20.97 25.36
C LEU A 19 0.53 -20.38 24.21
N ILE A 20 -0.50 -19.57 24.52
CA ILE A 20 -1.39 -19.01 23.50
C ILE A 20 -1.02 -17.56 23.09
N ALA A 21 -0.20 -16.87 23.88
CA ALA A 21 0.21 -15.50 23.57
C ALA A 21 1.28 -15.38 22.46
N GLY A 22 1.76 -16.48 21.92
CA GLY A 22 2.87 -16.53 20.96
C GLY A 22 2.50 -16.72 19.48
N VAL A 23 1.23 -16.99 19.14
CA VAL A 23 0.89 -17.50 17.80
C VAL A 23 0.26 -16.46 16.86
N GLU A 24 -0.11 -15.27 17.31
CA GLU A 24 -0.87 -14.33 16.46
C GLU A 24 -0.08 -13.10 15.95
N ARG A 25 1.22 -13.19 15.75
CA ARG A 25 2.00 -12.08 15.17
C ARG A 25 2.58 -12.28 13.77
N PRO A 26 2.27 -13.28 12.92
CA PRO A 26 2.95 -13.39 11.63
C PRO A 26 2.36 -12.48 10.54
N ALA A 27 1.08 -12.13 10.59
CA ALA A 27 0.44 -11.39 9.49
C ALA A 27 0.79 -9.89 9.45
N ARG A 28 0.97 -9.23 10.62
CA ARG A 28 1.45 -7.85 10.70
C ARG A 28 2.94 -7.72 10.45
N GLY A 29 3.72 -8.73 10.82
CA GLY A 29 5.17 -8.70 10.76
C GLY A 29 5.72 -8.49 9.34
N SER A 30 5.09 -9.05 8.32
CA SER A 30 5.56 -8.98 6.93
C SER A 30 4.71 -8.09 6.02
N LEU A 31 3.37 -8.08 6.19
CA LEU A 31 2.47 -7.32 5.31
C LEU A 31 2.49 -5.81 5.58
N GLY A 32 2.75 -5.39 6.82
CA GLY A 32 2.86 -3.97 7.17
C GLY A 32 4.03 -3.27 6.47
N PRO A 33 5.27 -3.74 6.65
CA PRO A 33 6.42 -3.17 5.95
C PRO A 33 6.32 -3.35 4.44
N LEU A 34 5.75 -4.45 3.93
CA LEU A 34 5.55 -4.64 2.49
C LEU A 34 4.63 -3.57 1.91
N LEU A 35 3.48 -3.31 2.55
CA LEU A 35 2.56 -2.26 2.11
C LEU A 35 3.22 -0.88 2.14
N LEU A 36 4.02 -0.60 3.18
CA LEU A 36 4.77 0.65 3.28
C LEU A 36 5.81 0.80 2.17
N VAL A 37 6.59 -0.25 1.89
CA VAL A 37 7.61 -0.23 0.81
C VAL A 37 6.95 0.01 -0.55
N LEU A 38 5.85 -0.67 -0.86
CA LEU A 38 5.11 -0.48 -2.11
C LEU A 38 4.56 0.95 -2.23
N ALA A 39 4.04 1.52 -1.14
CA ALA A 39 3.58 2.91 -1.12
C ALA A 39 4.74 3.91 -1.32
N LEU A 40 5.91 3.64 -0.74
CA LEU A 40 7.10 4.46 -0.92
C LEU A 40 7.66 4.37 -2.35
N ILE A 41 7.61 3.20 -2.99
CA ILE A 41 7.95 3.04 -4.41
C ILE A 41 7.01 3.90 -5.26
N GLY A 42 5.69 3.81 -5.05
CA GLY A 42 4.72 4.64 -5.74
C GLY A 42 4.96 6.14 -5.54
N LEU A 43 5.29 6.54 -4.31
CA LEU A 43 5.63 7.92 -3.97
C LEU A 43 6.91 8.39 -4.69
N GLY A 44 7.94 7.56 -4.75
CA GLY A 44 9.19 7.84 -5.45
C GLY A 44 8.98 8.04 -6.95
N VAL A 45 8.20 7.15 -7.58
CA VAL A 45 7.85 7.24 -9.00
C VAL A 45 7.04 8.50 -9.30
N ALA A 46 5.97 8.73 -8.56
CA ALA A 46 5.10 9.90 -8.76
C ALA A 46 5.83 11.21 -8.44
N GLY A 47 6.62 11.22 -7.37
CA GLY A 47 7.45 12.37 -6.99
C GLY A 47 8.52 12.71 -8.02
N TYR A 48 9.17 11.70 -8.59
CA TYR A 48 10.12 11.90 -9.70
C TYR A 48 9.45 12.56 -10.90
N LEU A 49 8.30 12.00 -11.36
CA LEU A 49 7.57 12.57 -12.50
C LEU A 49 7.07 13.98 -12.21
N LEU A 50 6.66 14.26 -11.00
CA LEU A 50 6.26 15.60 -10.58
C LEU A 50 7.44 16.58 -10.61
N ALA A 51 8.60 16.19 -10.06
CA ALA A 51 9.81 17.01 -10.03
C ALA A 51 10.29 17.36 -11.44
N VAL A 52 10.40 16.37 -12.32
CA VAL A 52 10.81 16.56 -13.73
C VAL A 52 9.86 17.53 -14.45
N ARG A 53 8.55 17.36 -14.23
CA ARG A 53 7.55 18.26 -14.82
C ARG A 53 7.66 19.71 -14.31
N LEU A 54 7.91 19.91 -13.02
CA LEU A 54 8.06 21.23 -12.42
C LEU A 54 9.35 21.92 -12.89
N LEU A 55 10.39 21.15 -13.18
CA LEU A 55 11.66 21.64 -13.72
C LEU A 55 11.59 21.91 -15.25
N GLY A 56 10.49 21.50 -15.91
CA GLY A 56 10.33 21.66 -17.36
C GLY A 56 11.21 20.70 -18.17
N GLU A 57 11.68 19.61 -17.55
CA GLU A 57 12.52 18.61 -18.19
C GLU A 57 11.70 17.40 -18.65
N ALA A 58 12.27 16.60 -19.56
CA ALA A 58 11.69 15.35 -19.99
C ALA A 58 12.12 14.20 -19.05
N PRO A 59 11.20 13.27 -18.69
CA PRO A 59 11.56 12.12 -17.87
C PRO A 59 12.50 11.17 -18.64
N VAL A 60 13.44 10.57 -17.93
CA VAL A 60 14.35 9.57 -18.51
C VAL A 60 13.57 8.28 -18.75
N CYS A 61 13.37 7.90 -20.02
CA CYS A 61 12.50 6.81 -20.43
C CYS A 61 13.14 5.75 -21.30
N GLY A 62 14.45 5.64 -21.34
CA GLY A 62 15.13 4.67 -22.19
C GLY A 62 14.77 4.82 -23.68
N PRO A 63 14.80 3.72 -24.49
CA PRO A 63 14.60 3.79 -25.93
C PRO A 63 13.15 4.10 -26.36
N SER A 64 12.19 4.08 -25.46
CA SER A 64 10.79 4.40 -25.77
C SER A 64 10.48 5.86 -25.40
N ALA A 65 10.28 6.73 -26.38
CA ALA A 65 9.89 8.14 -26.17
C ALA A 65 8.46 8.33 -25.61
N GLY A 66 7.79 7.25 -25.23
CA GLY A 66 6.38 7.26 -24.80
C GLY A 66 6.13 8.09 -23.53
N CYS A 67 7.08 8.18 -22.60
CA CYS A 67 6.87 8.91 -21.37
C CYS A 67 6.73 10.42 -21.61
N GLU A 68 7.52 10.99 -22.50
CA GLU A 68 7.41 12.42 -22.84
C GLU A 68 6.06 12.70 -23.49
N THR A 69 5.63 11.86 -24.45
CA THR A 69 4.33 11.96 -25.11
C THR A 69 3.18 11.92 -24.10
N VAL A 70 3.22 10.99 -23.15
CA VAL A 70 2.20 10.87 -22.10
C VAL A 70 2.20 12.10 -21.19
N GLN A 71 3.38 12.55 -20.74
CA GLN A 71 3.51 13.70 -19.85
C GLN A 71 3.12 15.04 -20.48
N GLN A 72 3.25 15.17 -21.80
CA GLN A 72 2.85 16.39 -22.54
C GLN A 72 1.38 16.31 -23.00
N SER A 73 0.73 15.17 -22.88
CA SER A 73 -0.67 15.03 -23.26
C SER A 73 -1.60 15.89 -22.39
N LYS A 74 -2.75 16.30 -22.95
CA LYS A 74 -3.79 17.02 -22.19
C LYS A 74 -4.32 16.22 -20.99
N TYR A 75 -4.17 14.90 -20.99
CA TYR A 75 -4.60 14.00 -19.93
C TYR A 75 -3.61 13.94 -18.75
N SER A 76 -2.40 14.51 -18.89
CA SER A 76 -1.41 14.60 -17.81
C SER A 76 -1.76 15.63 -16.74
N VAL A 77 -2.81 16.44 -16.97
CA VAL A 77 -3.31 17.44 -16.04
C VAL A 77 -4.78 17.18 -15.76
N PHE A 78 -5.13 17.03 -14.50
CA PHE A 78 -6.50 16.87 -14.03
C PHE A 78 -6.86 17.98 -13.06
N LEU A 79 -7.93 18.71 -13.35
CA LEU A 79 -8.37 19.90 -12.58
C LEU A 79 -7.28 20.99 -12.45
N GLY A 80 -6.43 21.17 -13.47
CA GLY A 80 -5.35 22.14 -13.44
C GLY A 80 -4.09 21.69 -12.67
N ILE A 81 -4.12 20.48 -12.07
CA ILE A 81 -3.02 19.92 -11.28
C ILE A 81 -2.42 18.73 -12.04
N PRO A 82 -1.08 18.61 -12.14
CA PRO A 82 -0.45 17.45 -12.74
C PRO A 82 -0.92 16.13 -12.09
N VAL A 83 -1.22 15.11 -12.90
CA VAL A 83 -1.63 13.78 -12.39
C VAL A 83 -0.55 13.17 -11.48
N ALA A 84 0.71 13.48 -11.72
CA ALA A 84 1.82 13.09 -10.85
C ALA A 84 1.72 13.66 -9.43
N ALA A 85 1.16 14.87 -9.25
CA ALA A 85 0.90 15.44 -7.92
C ALA A 85 -0.20 14.68 -7.19
N TRP A 86 -1.28 14.31 -7.89
CA TRP A 86 -2.32 13.45 -7.34
C TRP A 86 -1.78 12.08 -6.94
N GLY A 87 -0.93 11.48 -7.79
CA GLY A 87 -0.25 10.21 -7.48
C GLY A 87 0.66 10.31 -6.26
N SER A 88 1.38 11.42 -6.10
CA SER A 88 2.24 11.65 -4.92
C SER A 88 1.42 11.78 -3.64
N ALA A 89 0.35 12.59 -3.66
CA ALA A 89 -0.55 12.75 -2.52
C ALA A 89 -1.23 11.42 -2.13
N PHE A 90 -1.69 10.66 -3.13
CA PHE A 90 -2.27 9.33 -2.95
C PHE A 90 -1.28 8.37 -2.28
N SER A 91 -0.07 8.23 -2.82
CA SER A 91 0.95 7.33 -2.30
C SER A 91 1.38 7.71 -0.89
N LEU A 92 1.48 9.02 -0.59
CA LEU A 92 1.77 9.52 0.75
C LEU A 92 0.64 9.14 1.73
N ALA A 93 -0.61 9.31 1.35
CA ALA A 93 -1.75 8.94 2.19
C ALA A 93 -1.76 7.44 2.49
N VAL A 94 -1.50 6.58 1.48
CA VAL A 94 -1.38 5.13 1.67
C VAL A 94 -0.21 4.80 2.61
N ALA A 95 0.94 5.45 2.47
CA ALA A 95 2.10 5.24 3.35
C ALA A 95 1.79 5.59 4.81
N VAL A 96 1.14 6.73 5.06
CA VAL A 96 0.72 7.15 6.41
C VAL A 96 -0.26 6.14 7.02
N LEU A 97 -1.25 5.69 6.26
CA LEU A 97 -2.23 4.70 6.72
C LEU A 97 -1.57 3.33 6.98
N ALA A 98 -0.60 2.92 6.14
CA ALA A 98 0.18 1.70 6.34
C ALA A 98 0.99 1.75 7.63
N VAL A 99 1.67 2.87 7.93
CA VAL A 99 2.42 3.08 9.17
C VAL A 99 1.48 3.03 10.38
N ARG A 100 0.34 3.72 10.34
CA ARG A 100 -0.65 3.68 11.41
C ARG A 100 -1.13 2.26 11.71
N TRP A 101 -1.55 1.55 10.67
CA TRP A 101 -1.97 0.17 10.84
C TRP A 101 -0.86 -0.71 11.39
N TRP A 102 0.34 -0.60 10.84
CA TRP A 102 1.47 -1.44 11.26
C TRP A 102 1.88 -1.19 12.73
N ARG A 103 1.95 0.09 13.16
CA ARG A 103 2.42 0.45 14.50
C ARG A 103 1.34 0.34 15.57
N VAL A 104 0.13 0.77 15.28
CA VAL A 104 -0.95 0.94 16.28
C VAL A 104 -2.03 -0.12 16.16
N ALA A 105 -1.94 -1.02 15.17
CA ALA A 105 -2.96 -2.04 14.90
C ALA A 105 -4.35 -1.47 14.57
N ASP A 106 -4.40 -0.26 14.04
CA ASP A 106 -5.65 0.42 13.72
C ASP A 106 -6.29 -0.19 12.47
N ARG A 107 -7.28 -1.06 12.68
CA ARG A 107 -8.03 -1.69 11.57
C ARG A 107 -8.75 -0.67 10.69
N ARG A 108 -9.14 0.48 11.25
CA ARG A 108 -9.77 1.55 10.48
C ARG A 108 -8.79 2.15 9.48
N ALA A 109 -7.53 2.31 9.86
CA ALA A 109 -6.47 2.76 8.95
C ALA A 109 -6.27 1.78 7.79
N LEU A 110 -6.29 0.46 8.06
CA LEU A 110 -6.18 -0.55 7.01
C LEU A 110 -7.38 -0.54 6.07
N LEU A 111 -8.60 -0.40 6.60
CA LEU A 111 -9.81 -0.27 5.77
C LEU A 111 -9.78 0.99 4.91
N ALA A 112 -9.38 2.12 5.48
CA ALA A 112 -9.22 3.37 4.74
C ALA A 112 -8.17 3.24 3.64
N ALA A 113 -7.02 2.60 3.91
CA ALA A 113 -6.00 2.31 2.91
C ALA A 113 -6.55 1.42 1.78
N TYR A 114 -7.31 0.39 2.12
CA TYR A 114 -7.92 -0.52 1.14
C TYR A 114 -8.92 0.20 0.22
N VAL A 115 -9.81 1.01 0.78
CA VAL A 115 -10.78 1.81 -0.01
C VAL A 115 -10.06 2.82 -0.91
N LEU A 116 -9.03 3.48 -0.37
CA LEU A 116 -8.22 4.42 -1.14
C LEU A 116 -7.49 3.70 -2.29
N LEU A 117 -6.95 2.51 -2.05
CA LEU A 117 -6.27 1.69 -3.05
C LEU A 117 -7.24 1.17 -4.13
N LEU A 118 -8.49 0.87 -3.78
CA LEU A 118 -9.53 0.56 -4.78
C LEU A 118 -9.77 1.75 -5.72
N ALA A 119 -9.95 2.94 -5.16
CA ALA A 119 -10.11 4.16 -5.95
C ALA A 119 -8.87 4.45 -6.81
N GLY A 120 -7.67 4.29 -6.24
CA GLY A 120 -6.40 4.44 -6.97
C GLY A 120 -6.25 3.43 -8.11
N THR A 121 -6.66 2.18 -7.89
CA THR A 121 -6.63 1.13 -8.93
C THR A 121 -7.56 1.48 -10.09
N LEU A 122 -8.75 2.01 -9.84
CA LEU A 122 -9.62 2.52 -10.89
C LEU A 122 -8.96 3.68 -11.64
N GLY A 123 -8.32 4.60 -10.92
CA GLY A 123 -7.59 5.73 -11.52
C GLY A 123 -6.47 5.25 -12.46
N VAL A 124 -5.61 4.34 -12.00
CA VAL A 124 -4.52 3.81 -12.85
C VAL A 124 -5.05 2.98 -14.02
N ALA A 125 -6.17 2.28 -13.86
CA ALA A 125 -6.81 1.56 -14.96
C ALA A 125 -7.30 2.52 -16.06
N VAL A 126 -7.92 3.64 -15.69
CA VAL A 126 -8.32 4.69 -16.64
C VAL A 126 -7.11 5.30 -17.33
N LEU A 127 -6.05 5.62 -16.59
CA LEU A 127 -4.82 6.19 -17.17
C LEU A 127 -4.16 5.20 -18.14
N THR A 128 -4.06 3.93 -17.77
CA THR A 128 -3.52 2.87 -18.65
C THR A 128 -4.38 2.71 -19.90
N TYR A 129 -5.70 2.79 -19.78
CA TYR A 129 -6.59 2.79 -20.93
C TYR A 129 -6.30 3.97 -21.87
N LEU A 130 -6.12 5.17 -21.32
CA LEU A 130 -5.79 6.36 -22.11
C LEU A 130 -4.43 6.23 -22.80
N GLU A 131 -3.42 5.68 -22.14
CA GLU A 131 -2.10 5.43 -22.73
C GLU A 131 -2.17 4.49 -23.92
N LEU A 132 -2.93 3.38 -23.81
CA LEU A 132 -2.98 2.34 -24.83
C LEU A 132 -3.89 2.70 -26.00
N PHE A 133 -5.06 3.29 -25.73
CA PHE A 133 -6.13 3.44 -26.74
C PHE A 133 -6.32 4.87 -27.23
N VAL A 134 -5.83 5.88 -26.50
CA VAL A 134 -6.03 7.29 -26.86
C VAL A 134 -4.72 7.98 -27.23
N ILE A 135 -3.68 7.77 -26.41
CA ILE A 135 -2.38 8.41 -26.62
C ILE A 135 -1.50 7.56 -27.54
N HIS A 136 -1.71 6.23 -27.55
CA HIS A 136 -0.90 5.23 -28.25
C HIS A 136 0.58 5.30 -27.88
N ALA A 137 0.88 5.63 -26.62
CA ALA A 137 2.22 5.71 -26.06
C ALA A 137 2.21 5.13 -24.64
N ILE A 138 3.24 4.36 -24.31
CA ILE A 138 3.37 3.69 -23.00
C ILE A 138 4.45 4.41 -22.20
N CYS A 139 4.09 4.83 -20.98
CA CYS A 139 5.01 5.40 -20.01
C CYS A 139 5.45 4.32 -19.02
N VAL A 140 6.73 3.93 -19.03
CA VAL A 140 7.27 2.90 -18.13
C VAL A 140 7.09 3.26 -16.65
N TRP A 141 7.18 4.53 -16.31
CA TRP A 141 6.97 5.03 -14.94
C TRP A 141 5.50 4.91 -14.52
N CYS A 142 4.57 5.16 -15.44
CA CYS A 142 3.14 5.01 -15.19
C CYS A 142 2.78 3.53 -14.98
N VAL A 143 3.35 2.63 -15.80
CA VAL A 143 3.19 1.18 -15.62
C VAL A 143 3.75 0.72 -14.27
N SER A 144 4.93 1.20 -13.89
CA SER A 144 5.54 0.88 -12.59
C SER A 144 4.66 1.35 -11.42
N SER A 145 4.07 2.54 -11.51
CA SER A 145 3.12 3.06 -10.53
C SER A 145 1.83 2.23 -10.47
N ALA A 146 1.30 1.80 -11.61
CA ALA A 146 0.12 0.94 -11.69
C ALA A 146 0.39 -0.42 -11.03
N VAL A 147 1.52 -1.06 -11.32
CA VAL A 147 1.93 -2.34 -10.70
C VAL A 147 2.06 -2.18 -9.18
N ALA A 148 2.73 -1.11 -8.70
CA ALA A 148 2.87 -0.84 -7.27
C ALA A 148 1.50 -0.64 -6.59
N THR A 149 0.56 0.05 -7.23
CA THR A 149 -0.79 0.29 -6.72
C THR A 149 -1.59 -1.01 -6.61
N VAL A 150 -1.58 -1.85 -7.65
CA VAL A 150 -2.27 -3.15 -7.65
C VAL A 150 -1.65 -4.10 -6.61
N ALA A 151 -0.32 -4.16 -6.51
CA ALA A 151 0.37 -4.95 -5.51
C ALA A 151 0.02 -4.49 -4.08
N SER A 152 -0.09 -3.17 -3.86
CA SER A 152 -0.54 -2.59 -2.59
C SER A 152 -1.98 -2.99 -2.26
N LEU A 153 -2.88 -2.97 -3.24
CA LEU A 153 -4.27 -3.39 -3.07
C LEU A 153 -4.37 -4.86 -2.66
N ILE A 154 -3.63 -5.73 -3.34
CA ILE A 154 -3.58 -7.17 -3.01
C ILE A 154 -3.06 -7.36 -1.58
N THR A 155 -1.95 -6.66 -1.24
CA THR A 155 -1.34 -6.74 0.10
C THR A 155 -2.32 -6.28 1.19
N ALA A 156 -3.01 -5.17 0.99
CA ALA A 156 -4.03 -4.68 1.93
C ALA A 156 -5.22 -5.63 2.05
N GLY A 157 -5.68 -6.22 0.93
CA GLY A 157 -6.75 -7.22 0.93
C GLY A 157 -6.37 -8.50 1.69
N LEU A 158 -5.14 -8.99 1.51
CA LEU A 158 -4.61 -10.13 2.26
C LEU A 158 -4.47 -9.80 3.76
N ALA A 159 -4.07 -8.58 4.10
CA ALA A 159 -3.98 -8.12 5.47
C ALA A 159 -5.36 -8.07 6.15
N LEU A 160 -6.40 -7.61 5.44
CA LEU A 160 -7.79 -7.60 5.94
C LEU A 160 -8.35 -8.99 6.20
N ARG A 161 -7.98 -9.98 5.38
CA ARG A 161 -8.41 -11.37 5.58
C ARG A 161 -7.76 -12.02 6.80
N LYS A 162 -6.59 -11.55 7.21
CA LYS A 162 -5.82 -12.09 8.33
C LYS A 162 -5.97 -11.30 9.63
N SER A 163 -6.63 -10.16 9.59
CA SER A 163 -6.93 -9.33 10.75
C SER A 163 -8.40 -9.47 11.16
#